data_cdb99e722253319446fe84e782c7f4a1
#
_entry.id   cdb99e722253319446fe84e782c7f4a1
#
_cell.length_a   1.000
_cell.length_b   1.000
_cell.length_c   1.000
_cell.angle_alpha   90.00
_cell.angle_beta   90.00
_cell.angle_gamma   90.00
#
_symmetry.space_group_name_H-M   'P 1'
#
loop_
_entity.id
_entity.type
_entity.pdbx_description
1 polymer ?
#
loop_
_entity_poly.entity_id
_entity_poly.type
_entity_poly.pdbx_seq_one_letter_code
_entity_poly.pdbx_strand_id
1 'polypeptide(L)'
;THWKHGGIVGVFGYGGGVIGRYCDQPEMFPGVAHFHTMRVAQPGGKFYTTEYLRNLCDLWDFRGSGITNMHGSTGDIIFLGTTTPQLEEIFYELTHKYNQDLGGSGSNLRTPSDCVGEARCEWSCYDTQALCYNLTIEYQDELHRPAFPYKFKFKFDGCPNSCVAAIARADISFVGTWKDDIKIDQEAVAAYVGGEFPPNGGSHAGRDWGPFDIQKEVIDLCPTECMRYKDGKLGINTPECTRCMHCINVMPRALRIGDDRGCSMLVGAKAPILDGAQMSTLLVPFIKVEEPYDEIKEVIETSGNWWMEEGR
;
A
#
# COMPACT_ATOMS: atom_id res chain seq x y z
N THR A 1 3.82 12.91 -15.59
CA THR A 1 3.88 13.68 -16.82
C THR A 1 5.30 13.85 -17.31
N HIS A 2 5.46 14.04 -18.59
CA HIS A 2 6.74 14.27 -19.26
C HIS A 2 7.58 15.36 -18.58
N TRP A 3 7.00 16.50 -18.32
CA TRP A 3 7.64 17.63 -17.67
C TRP A 3 8.09 17.38 -16.23
N LYS A 4 7.25 16.71 -15.46
CA LYS A 4 7.51 16.50 -14.01
C LYS A 4 8.62 15.49 -13.75
N HIS A 5 8.88 14.59 -14.70
CA HIS A 5 9.88 13.53 -14.57
C HIS A 5 11.09 13.73 -15.49
N GLY A 6 11.16 14.84 -16.22
CA GLY A 6 12.30 15.18 -17.06
C GLY A 6 12.47 14.30 -18.30
N GLY A 7 11.36 13.93 -18.92
CA GLY A 7 11.31 13.03 -20.06
C GLY A 7 11.17 11.56 -19.67
N ILE A 8 10.57 10.78 -20.55
CA ILE A 8 10.43 9.33 -20.42
C ILE A 8 11.33 8.71 -21.50
N VAL A 9 12.28 7.88 -21.08
CA VAL A 9 13.05 7.03 -21.98
C VAL A 9 12.47 5.64 -21.85
N GLY A 10 11.90 5.11 -22.95
CA GLY A 10 11.29 3.80 -22.99
C GLY A 10 12.31 2.69 -23.15
N VAL A 11 11.98 1.51 -22.65
CA VAL A 11 12.54 0.23 -23.09
C VAL A 11 11.60 -0.30 -24.17
N PHE A 12 12.12 -1.06 -25.14
CA PHE A 12 11.31 -1.55 -26.26
C PHE A 12 10.02 -2.25 -25.78
N GLY A 13 8.89 -1.74 -26.21
CA GLY A 13 7.55 -2.22 -25.78
C GLY A 13 7.03 -1.63 -24.46
N TYR A 14 7.82 -0.84 -23.75
CA TYR A 14 7.44 -0.26 -22.45
C TYR A 14 7.53 1.28 -22.49
N GLY A 15 6.44 1.94 -22.21
CA GLY A 15 6.40 3.40 -22.00
C GLY A 15 6.56 3.81 -20.55
N GLY A 16 6.57 2.85 -19.62
CA GLY A 16 6.74 3.03 -18.18
C GLY A 16 7.93 2.26 -17.62
N GLY A 17 8.28 2.52 -16.35
CA GLY A 17 9.38 1.84 -15.67
C GLY A 17 10.74 2.51 -15.82
N VAL A 18 10.94 3.36 -16.82
CA VAL A 18 12.17 4.11 -17.03
C VAL A 18 11.91 5.62 -16.97
N ILE A 19 12.76 6.35 -16.25
CA ILE A 19 12.65 7.80 -16.06
C ILE A 19 13.95 8.46 -16.52
N GLY A 20 13.84 9.35 -17.51
CA GLY A 20 14.98 10.00 -18.13
C GLY A 20 15.56 11.20 -17.37
N ARG A 21 14.78 11.90 -16.56
CA ARG A 21 15.21 13.04 -15.74
C ARG A 21 16.11 14.04 -16.46
N TYR A 22 15.61 14.65 -17.53
CA TYR A 22 16.35 15.59 -18.40
C TYR A 22 17.48 14.98 -19.23
N CYS A 23 17.56 13.65 -19.32
CA CYS A 23 18.53 12.98 -20.19
C CYS A 23 18.31 13.27 -21.69
N ASP A 24 17.13 13.75 -22.06
CA ASP A 24 16.76 14.20 -23.39
C ASP A 24 17.26 15.63 -23.72
N GLN A 25 17.90 16.30 -22.76
CA GLN A 25 18.44 17.65 -22.90
C GLN A 25 19.93 17.69 -22.48
N PRO A 26 20.80 16.89 -23.12
CA PRO A 26 22.20 16.73 -22.69
C PRO A 26 23.03 18.01 -22.81
N GLU A 27 22.69 18.91 -23.74
CA GLU A 27 23.38 20.19 -23.89
C GLU A 27 23.11 21.13 -22.71
N MET A 28 21.87 21.12 -22.21
CA MET A 28 21.45 21.96 -21.10
C MET A 28 21.82 21.34 -19.74
N PHE A 29 21.79 20.03 -19.63
CA PHE A 29 22.03 19.29 -18.39
C PHE A 29 23.04 18.16 -18.60
N PRO A 30 24.32 18.46 -18.91
CA PRO A 30 25.30 17.44 -19.25
C PRO A 30 25.57 16.44 -18.11
N GLY A 31 25.41 16.85 -16.85
CA GLY A 31 25.61 15.98 -15.68
C GLY A 31 24.56 14.90 -15.51
N VAL A 32 23.42 14.97 -16.21
CA VAL A 32 22.34 13.95 -16.15
C VAL A 32 22.05 13.32 -17.52
N ALA A 33 22.87 13.58 -18.53
CA ALA A 33 22.69 13.10 -19.90
C ALA A 33 22.54 11.57 -20.00
N HIS A 34 23.12 10.82 -19.06
CA HIS A 34 23.11 9.37 -19.00
C HIS A 34 22.70 8.86 -17.62
N PHE A 35 21.85 9.59 -16.91
CA PHE A 35 21.38 9.20 -15.59
C PHE A 35 19.92 8.69 -15.64
N HIS A 36 19.70 7.60 -16.39
CA HIS A 36 18.39 6.97 -16.42
C HIS A 36 18.10 6.22 -15.13
N THR A 37 16.85 6.31 -14.69
CA THR A 37 16.36 5.60 -13.51
C THR A 37 15.40 4.52 -13.96
N MET A 38 15.59 3.29 -13.45
CA MET A 38 14.67 2.17 -13.71
C MET A 38 13.96 1.77 -12.43
N ARG A 39 12.69 1.43 -12.56
CA ARG A 39 11.87 0.87 -11.48
C ARG A 39 11.76 -0.64 -11.69
N VAL A 40 12.11 -1.40 -10.66
CA VAL A 40 11.93 -2.84 -10.61
C VAL A 40 10.70 -3.13 -9.79
N ALA A 41 9.71 -3.83 -10.36
CA ALA A 41 8.47 -4.15 -9.68
C ALA A 41 8.73 -5.00 -8.44
N GLN A 42 8.00 -4.73 -7.36
CA GLN A 42 8.10 -5.53 -6.16
C GLN A 42 7.29 -6.83 -6.28
N PRO A 43 7.71 -7.93 -5.62
CA PRO A 43 6.83 -9.06 -5.38
C PRO A 43 5.75 -8.71 -4.34
N GLY A 44 4.66 -9.46 -4.33
CA GLY A 44 3.62 -9.34 -3.31
C GLY A 44 4.22 -9.38 -1.90
N GLY A 45 3.77 -8.47 -1.02
CA GLY A 45 4.26 -8.33 0.35
C GLY A 45 5.70 -7.85 0.48
N LYS A 46 6.39 -7.55 -0.61
CA LYS A 46 7.81 -7.11 -0.62
C LYS A 46 8.77 -8.12 0.00
N PHE A 47 8.47 -9.40 -0.12
CA PHE A 47 9.36 -10.46 0.33
C PHE A 47 10.40 -10.79 -0.74
N TYR A 48 11.67 -10.63 -0.39
CA TYR A 48 12.82 -10.92 -1.24
C TYR A 48 13.68 -12.01 -0.60
N THR A 49 14.15 -12.97 -1.40
CA THR A 49 15.24 -13.82 -0.95
C THR A 49 16.55 -13.04 -0.98
N THR A 50 17.49 -13.40 -0.12
CA THR A 50 18.81 -12.75 -0.11
C THR A 50 19.61 -13.03 -1.40
N GLU A 51 19.39 -14.17 -2.04
CA GLU A 51 19.96 -14.50 -3.33
C GLU A 51 19.43 -13.57 -4.42
N TYR A 52 18.11 -13.40 -4.50
CA TYR A 52 17.50 -12.50 -5.46
C TYR A 52 17.99 -11.05 -5.30
N LEU A 53 18.08 -10.56 -4.06
CA LEU A 53 18.62 -9.21 -3.80
C LEU A 53 20.09 -9.08 -4.23
N ARG A 54 20.92 -10.11 -4.01
CA ARG A 54 22.31 -10.11 -4.51
C ARG A 54 22.36 -10.06 -6.04
N ASN A 55 21.53 -10.87 -6.70
CA ASN A 55 21.45 -10.86 -8.16
C ASN A 55 21.09 -9.49 -8.73
N LEU A 56 20.15 -8.78 -8.08
CA LEU A 56 19.82 -7.41 -8.46
C LEU A 56 20.97 -6.43 -8.20
N CYS A 57 21.69 -6.58 -7.09
CA CYS A 57 22.86 -5.76 -6.80
C CYS A 57 23.97 -6.00 -7.82
N ASP A 58 24.29 -7.25 -8.11
CA ASP A 58 25.34 -7.62 -9.08
C ASP A 58 25.02 -7.10 -10.49
N LEU A 59 23.75 -7.21 -10.92
CA LEU A 59 23.28 -6.64 -12.17
C LEU A 59 23.49 -5.12 -12.20
N TRP A 60 23.13 -4.45 -11.09
CA TRP A 60 23.19 -3.00 -11.04
C TRP A 60 24.60 -2.44 -10.87
N ASP A 61 25.48 -3.14 -10.18
CA ASP A 61 26.90 -2.82 -10.11
C ASP A 61 27.57 -2.95 -11.48
N PHE A 62 27.15 -3.95 -12.28
CA PHE A 62 27.73 -4.19 -13.62
C PHE A 62 27.20 -3.21 -14.68
N ARG A 63 25.89 -2.86 -14.65
CA ARG A 63 25.24 -2.10 -15.74
C ARG A 63 24.85 -0.66 -15.39
N GLY A 64 25.01 -0.27 -14.14
CA GLY A 64 24.62 1.04 -13.65
C GLY A 64 25.60 1.62 -12.65
N SER A 65 25.10 2.53 -11.83
CA SER A 65 25.91 3.24 -10.83
C SER A 65 26.14 2.46 -9.53
N GLY A 66 25.49 1.32 -9.33
CA GLY A 66 25.44 0.62 -8.06
C GLY A 66 24.50 1.26 -7.01
N ILE A 67 23.94 2.45 -7.27
CA ILE A 67 23.06 3.14 -6.30
C ILE A 67 21.64 2.64 -6.47
N THR A 68 21.06 2.12 -5.39
CA THR A 68 19.66 1.68 -5.32
C THR A 68 18.87 2.43 -4.25
N ASN A 69 17.55 2.47 -4.40
CA ASN A 69 16.65 3.03 -3.40
C ASN A 69 15.40 2.14 -3.25
N MET A 70 15.00 1.88 -2.01
CA MET A 70 13.72 1.22 -1.70
C MET A 70 12.62 2.27 -1.64
N HIS A 71 11.80 2.35 -2.67
CA HIS A 71 10.82 3.43 -2.83
C HIS A 71 9.58 3.21 -1.96
N GLY A 72 9.45 3.99 -0.88
CA GLY A 72 8.38 3.82 0.11
C GLY A 72 6.95 4.06 -0.39
N SER A 73 6.76 4.82 -1.48
CA SER A 73 5.42 5.14 -1.99
C SER A 73 4.78 4.00 -2.78
N THR A 74 5.58 3.20 -3.49
CA THR A 74 5.12 2.07 -4.32
C THR A 74 5.79 0.76 -3.94
N GLY A 75 6.88 0.82 -3.17
CA GLY A 75 7.66 -0.34 -2.77
C GLY A 75 8.61 -0.88 -3.83
N ASP A 76 8.71 -0.23 -4.99
CA ASP A 76 9.68 -0.60 -6.02
C ASP A 76 11.12 -0.52 -5.51
N ILE A 77 11.98 -1.36 -6.04
CA ILE A 77 13.41 -1.11 -6.03
C ILE A 77 13.72 -0.14 -7.17
N ILE A 78 14.38 0.96 -6.87
CA ILE A 78 14.75 1.98 -7.83
C ILE A 78 16.24 1.85 -8.14
N PHE A 79 16.56 1.60 -9.39
CA PHE A 79 17.91 1.64 -9.95
C PHE A 79 18.23 3.05 -10.43
N LEU A 80 19.21 3.70 -9.81
CA LEU A 80 19.54 5.10 -10.05
C LEU A 80 20.83 5.24 -10.88
N GLY A 81 20.72 5.68 -12.13
CA GLY A 81 21.86 6.06 -12.96
C GLY A 81 22.44 4.97 -13.84
N THR A 82 21.93 4.89 -15.07
CA THR A 82 22.50 4.07 -16.14
C THR A 82 22.43 4.83 -17.46
N THR A 83 23.12 4.31 -18.48
CA THR A 83 23.16 4.89 -19.83
C THR A 83 22.05 4.31 -20.70
N THR A 84 21.66 5.04 -21.75
CA THR A 84 20.65 4.58 -22.71
C THR A 84 20.94 3.20 -23.32
N PRO A 85 22.18 2.88 -23.77
CA PRO A 85 22.49 1.54 -24.30
C PRO A 85 22.33 0.40 -23.31
N GLN A 86 22.36 0.66 -22.00
CA GLN A 86 22.21 -0.37 -20.99
C GLN A 86 20.75 -0.70 -20.66
N LEU A 87 19.79 0.14 -21.04
CA LEU A 87 18.39 -0.03 -20.65
C LEU A 87 17.79 -1.35 -21.16
N GLU A 88 18.01 -1.67 -22.45
CA GLU A 88 17.52 -2.93 -23.04
C GLU A 88 18.20 -4.15 -22.43
N GLU A 89 19.51 -4.05 -22.20
CA GLU A 89 20.29 -5.13 -21.60
C GLU A 89 19.85 -5.43 -20.17
N ILE A 90 19.58 -4.38 -19.36
CA ILE A 90 19.06 -4.54 -18.00
C ILE A 90 17.67 -5.17 -18.04
N PHE A 91 16.80 -4.69 -18.92
CA PHE A 91 15.46 -5.24 -19.07
C PHE A 91 15.50 -6.71 -19.49
N TYR A 92 16.35 -7.04 -20.47
CA TYR A 92 16.54 -8.42 -20.93
C TYR A 92 16.99 -9.34 -19.78
N GLU A 93 17.96 -8.91 -18.98
CA GLU A 93 18.43 -9.72 -17.84
C GLU A 93 17.38 -9.84 -16.74
N LEU A 94 16.66 -8.75 -16.40
CA LEU A 94 15.57 -8.81 -15.43
C LEU A 94 14.51 -9.82 -15.86
N THR A 95 14.04 -9.76 -17.10
CA THR A 95 12.94 -10.61 -17.58
C THR A 95 13.38 -12.05 -17.83
N HIS A 96 14.52 -12.28 -18.48
CA HIS A 96 14.93 -13.63 -18.91
C HIS A 96 15.72 -14.42 -17.88
N LYS A 97 16.51 -13.73 -17.03
CA LYS A 97 17.31 -14.41 -16.01
C LYS A 97 16.62 -14.46 -14.64
N TYR A 98 15.90 -13.40 -14.28
CA TYR A 98 15.35 -13.22 -12.94
C TYR A 98 13.83 -13.29 -12.88
N ASN A 99 13.15 -13.46 -14.02
CA ASN A 99 11.68 -13.44 -14.12
C ASN A 99 11.08 -12.23 -13.42
N GLN A 100 11.70 -11.06 -13.64
CA GLN A 100 11.37 -9.81 -12.97
C GLN A 100 10.93 -8.76 -13.98
N ASP A 101 9.83 -8.09 -13.68
CA ASP A 101 9.30 -7.01 -14.52
C ASP A 101 9.70 -5.62 -14.03
N LEU A 102 9.54 -4.63 -14.90
CA LEU A 102 9.66 -3.23 -14.52
C LEU A 102 8.41 -2.75 -13.78
N GLY A 103 8.60 -1.80 -12.86
CA GLY A 103 7.51 -1.09 -12.22
C GLY A 103 6.93 0.05 -13.05
N GLY A 104 5.79 0.60 -12.66
CA GLY A 104 5.14 1.71 -13.34
C GLY A 104 5.79 3.07 -13.09
N SER A 105 5.84 3.92 -14.12
CA SER A 105 6.30 5.31 -14.01
C SER A 105 5.50 6.25 -14.92
N GLY A 106 5.55 7.55 -14.65
CA GLY A 106 4.86 8.54 -15.49
C GLY A 106 3.33 8.52 -15.31
N SER A 107 2.60 8.69 -16.42
CA SER A 107 1.14 8.72 -16.47
C SER A 107 0.54 7.31 -16.64
N ASN A 108 1.04 6.38 -15.87
CA ASN A 108 0.66 4.98 -15.86
C ASN A 108 0.07 4.57 -14.52
N LEU A 109 -0.47 3.36 -14.49
CA LEU A 109 -0.60 2.65 -13.23
C LEU A 109 0.79 2.54 -12.60
N ARG A 110 0.91 2.91 -11.33
CA ARG A 110 2.14 2.70 -10.57
C ARG A 110 2.12 1.30 -9.99
N THR A 111 3.28 0.74 -9.79
CA THR A 111 3.41 -0.60 -9.20
C THR A 111 2.49 -0.71 -7.98
N PRO A 112 1.52 -1.62 -8.00
CA PRO A 112 0.65 -1.88 -6.86
C PRO A 112 1.45 -2.26 -5.63
N SER A 113 0.96 -1.94 -4.45
CA SER A 113 1.71 -2.10 -3.22
C SER A 113 0.80 -2.53 -2.09
N ASP A 114 1.17 -3.57 -1.40
CA ASP A 114 0.41 -4.22 -0.35
C ASP A 114 1.16 -4.27 0.98
N CYS A 115 0.45 -4.50 2.06
CA CYS A 115 1.04 -4.86 3.35
C CYS A 115 1.37 -6.35 3.40
N VAL A 116 2.02 -6.81 4.46
CA VAL A 116 2.40 -8.23 4.62
C VAL A 116 1.20 -9.19 4.68
N GLY A 117 -0.02 -8.67 4.93
CA GLY A 117 -1.26 -9.42 4.90
C GLY A 117 -1.28 -10.68 5.76
N GLU A 118 -2.07 -11.65 5.35
CA GLU A 118 -2.27 -12.91 6.08
C GLU A 118 -1.00 -13.75 6.23
N ALA A 119 0.00 -13.53 5.40
CA ALA A 119 1.27 -14.24 5.50
C ALA A 119 1.98 -14.04 6.86
N ARG A 120 1.77 -12.90 7.53
CA ARG A 120 2.44 -12.55 8.79
C ARG A 120 1.60 -11.73 9.77
N CYS A 121 0.37 -11.37 9.42
CA CYS A 121 -0.45 -10.46 10.24
C CYS A 121 -1.78 -11.10 10.62
N GLU A 122 -2.01 -11.28 11.92
CA GLU A 122 -3.25 -11.81 12.48
C GLU A 122 -4.47 -10.88 12.29
N TRP A 123 -4.22 -9.61 11.96
CA TRP A 123 -5.25 -8.58 11.76
C TRP A 123 -5.71 -8.45 10.31
N SER A 124 -5.10 -9.19 9.38
CA SER A 124 -5.51 -9.11 7.98
C SER A 124 -6.92 -9.68 7.81
N CYS A 125 -7.73 -8.96 7.04
CA CYS A 125 -9.10 -9.34 6.72
C CYS A 125 -9.20 -10.05 5.36
N TYR A 126 -8.12 -10.08 4.58
CA TYR A 126 -8.04 -10.76 3.28
C TYR A 126 -6.59 -10.97 2.88
N ASP A 127 -6.36 -11.84 1.91
CA ASP A 127 -5.02 -12.05 1.32
C ASP A 127 -4.64 -10.86 0.42
N THR A 128 -3.89 -9.92 0.99
CA THR A 128 -3.44 -8.72 0.29
C THR A 128 -2.45 -9.03 -0.82
N GLN A 129 -1.67 -10.09 -0.68
CA GLN A 129 -0.64 -10.47 -1.66
C GLN A 129 -1.27 -11.11 -2.89
N ALA A 130 -2.22 -12.00 -2.71
CA ALA A 130 -2.95 -12.63 -3.82
C ALA A 130 -3.71 -11.57 -4.64
N LEU A 131 -4.45 -10.67 -3.98
CA LEU A 131 -5.15 -9.59 -4.67
C LEU A 131 -4.18 -8.64 -5.38
N CYS A 132 -3.09 -8.22 -4.72
CA CYS A 132 -2.07 -7.35 -5.31
C CYS A 132 -1.44 -8.00 -6.55
N TYR A 133 -1.07 -9.27 -6.46
CA TYR A 133 -0.51 -10.02 -7.58
C TYR A 133 -1.50 -10.14 -8.75
N ASN A 134 -2.75 -10.56 -8.49
CA ASN A 134 -3.77 -10.72 -9.52
C ASN A 134 -4.01 -9.41 -10.27
N LEU A 135 -4.24 -8.30 -9.54
CA LEU A 135 -4.49 -7.01 -10.18
C LEU A 135 -3.23 -6.43 -10.87
N THR A 136 -2.02 -6.77 -10.42
CA THR A 136 -0.79 -6.37 -11.12
C THR A 136 -0.70 -7.06 -12.49
N ILE A 137 -1.04 -8.34 -12.57
CA ILE A 137 -1.03 -9.09 -13.83
C ILE A 137 -2.18 -8.66 -14.74
N GLU A 138 -3.38 -8.47 -14.19
CA GLU A 138 -4.56 -8.03 -14.95
C GLU A 138 -4.34 -6.67 -15.63
N TYR A 139 -3.76 -5.71 -14.91
CA TYR A 139 -3.53 -4.35 -15.40
C TYR A 139 -2.07 -4.10 -15.81
N GLN A 140 -1.40 -5.10 -16.36
CA GLN A 140 0.00 -4.99 -16.77
C GLN A 140 0.19 -4.00 -17.93
N ASP A 141 -0.77 -3.90 -18.84
CA ASP A 141 -0.72 -2.91 -19.93
C ASP A 141 -0.79 -1.48 -19.38
N GLU A 142 -1.63 -1.21 -18.40
CA GLU A 142 -1.74 0.08 -17.74
C GLU A 142 -0.51 0.42 -16.91
N LEU A 143 0.22 -0.60 -16.46
CA LEU A 143 1.48 -0.45 -15.73
C LEU A 143 2.62 0.00 -16.67
N HIS A 144 2.67 -0.55 -17.90
CA HIS A 144 3.77 -0.35 -18.84
C HIS A 144 3.52 0.65 -19.95
N ARG A 145 2.26 0.93 -20.27
CA ARG A 145 1.86 1.86 -21.31
C ARG A 145 1.13 3.06 -20.73
N PRO A 146 1.45 4.29 -21.18
CA PRO A 146 0.73 5.48 -20.73
C PRO A 146 -0.77 5.38 -21.09
N ALA A 147 -1.59 5.08 -20.08
CA ALA A 147 -3.03 4.87 -20.24
C ALA A 147 -3.85 5.97 -19.54
N PHE A 148 -3.30 6.64 -18.52
CA PHE A 148 -4.04 7.57 -17.67
C PHE A 148 -3.65 9.03 -17.90
N PRO A 149 -4.54 10.01 -17.60
CA PRO A 149 -4.22 11.45 -17.62
C PRO A 149 -3.07 11.81 -16.70
N TYR A 150 -2.93 11.10 -15.59
CA TYR A 150 -1.86 11.24 -14.61
C TYR A 150 -1.54 9.88 -13.97
N LYS A 151 -0.58 9.83 -13.05
CA LYS A 151 -0.26 8.62 -12.30
C LYS A 151 -1.50 8.08 -11.57
N PHE A 152 -1.63 6.77 -11.53
CA PHE A 152 -2.68 6.06 -10.82
C PHE A 152 -2.08 4.99 -9.91
N LYS A 153 -2.57 4.81 -8.71
CA LYS A 153 -1.99 3.90 -7.72
C LYS A 153 -3.05 3.05 -7.04
N PHE A 154 -2.79 1.75 -6.99
CA PHE A 154 -3.46 0.81 -6.09
C PHE A 154 -2.61 0.57 -4.84
N LYS A 155 -3.26 0.51 -3.68
CA LYS A 155 -2.64 0.07 -2.44
C LYS A 155 -3.58 -0.79 -1.62
N PHE A 156 -3.00 -1.84 -1.04
CA PHE A 156 -3.74 -2.90 -0.35
C PHE A 156 -3.31 -2.99 1.11
N ASP A 157 -4.18 -2.55 2.00
CA ASP A 157 -4.04 -2.68 3.44
C ASP A 157 -4.97 -3.77 3.97
N GLY A 158 -4.44 -4.79 4.62
CA GLY A 158 -5.20 -5.92 5.14
C GLY A 158 -6.12 -5.59 6.31
N CYS A 159 -5.97 -4.41 6.91
CA CYS A 159 -6.81 -3.92 8.01
C CYS A 159 -6.73 -2.39 8.12
N PRO A 160 -7.58 -1.74 8.96
CA PRO A 160 -7.59 -0.28 9.15
C PRO A 160 -6.31 0.34 9.72
N ASN A 161 -5.33 -0.44 10.18
CA ASN A 161 -4.03 0.10 10.58
C ASN A 161 -3.23 0.69 9.42
N SER A 162 -3.63 0.42 8.17
CA SER A 162 -3.13 1.07 6.95
C SER A 162 -1.60 1.15 6.85
N CYS A 163 -0.93 0.00 6.98
CA CYS A 163 0.53 -0.11 7.05
C CYS A 163 1.28 0.40 5.81
N VAL A 164 0.65 0.34 4.63
CA VAL A 164 1.18 0.93 3.40
C VAL A 164 0.56 2.28 3.07
N ALA A 165 -0.17 2.86 4.02
CA ALA A 165 -0.81 4.15 3.91
C ALA A 165 -1.76 4.26 2.70
N ALA A 166 -2.56 3.22 2.44
CA ALA A 166 -3.48 3.19 1.31
C ALA A 166 -4.45 4.38 1.36
N ILE A 167 -5.10 4.58 2.50
CA ILE A 167 -6.08 5.66 2.73
C ILE A 167 -5.54 7.07 2.49
N ALA A 168 -4.23 7.27 2.55
CA ALA A 168 -3.59 8.58 2.41
C ALA A 168 -2.77 8.75 1.11
N ARG A 169 -2.51 7.66 0.37
CA ARG A 169 -1.53 7.69 -0.73
C ARG A 169 -1.94 6.94 -1.99
N ALA A 170 -3.11 6.35 -2.03
CA ALA A 170 -3.59 5.64 -3.21
C ALA A 170 -4.68 6.42 -3.94
N ASP A 171 -4.79 6.20 -5.24
CA ASP A 171 -5.91 6.70 -6.04
C ASP A 171 -7.11 5.77 -5.86
N ILE A 172 -6.88 4.44 -5.78
CA ILE A 172 -7.83 3.46 -5.20
C ILE A 172 -7.14 2.75 -4.05
N SER A 173 -7.80 2.76 -2.90
CA SER A 173 -7.36 2.11 -1.65
C SER A 173 -8.23 0.92 -1.34
N PHE A 174 -7.61 -0.19 -0.96
CA PHE A 174 -8.28 -1.37 -0.43
C PHE A 174 -7.91 -1.48 1.05
N VAL A 175 -8.90 -1.35 1.94
CA VAL A 175 -8.67 -1.39 3.39
C VAL A 175 -9.51 -2.51 3.99
N GLY A 176 -8.84 -3.52 4.53
CA GLY A 176 -9.51 -4.65 5.16
C GLY A 176 -10.46 -4.23 6.26
N THR A 177 -11.62 -4.86 6.30
CA THR A 177 -12.66 -4.62 7.31
C THR A 177 -13.51 -5.87 7.51
N TRP A 178 -14.46 -5.82 8.44
CA TRP A 178 -15.39 -6.93 8.73
C TRP A 178 -16.78 -6.37 9.02
N LYS A 179 -17.83 -7.19 8.90
CA LYS A 179 -19.23 -6.76 9.14
C LYS A 179 -19.74 -7.09 10.52
N ASP A 180 -19.39 -8.25 11.03
CA ASP A 180 -19.86 -8.78 12.31
C ASP A 180 -19.21 -8.12 13.53
N ASP A 181 -19.46 -8.68 14.70
CA ASP A 181 -19.01 -8.13 15.97
C ASP A 181 -17.50 -8.29 16.19
N ILE A 182 -16.89 -7.34 16.88
CA ILE A 182 -15.57 -7.52 17.50
C ILE A 182 -15.71 -8.63 18.56
N LYS A 183 -14.86 -9.63 18.49
CA LYS A 183 -14.80 -10.70 19.49
C LYS A 183 -14.20 -10.17 20.79
N ILE A 184 -14.87 -10.41 21.90
CA ILE A 184 -14.45 -9.92 23.21
C ILE A 184 -14.21 -11.11 24.15
N ASP A 185 -13.01 -11.22 24.65
CA ASP A 185 -12.66 -12.10 25.78
C ASP A 185 -12.77 -11.28 27.07
N GLN A 186 -13.85 -11.49 27.82
CA GLN A 186 -14.13 -10.73 29.04
C GLN A 186 -13.15 -11.04 30.17
N GLU A 187 -12.59 -12.24 30.24
CA GLU A 187 -11.59 -12.60 31.23
C GLU A 187 -10.28 -11.85 30.94
N ALA A 188 -9.88 -11.79 29.67
CA ALA A 188 -8.72 -11.00 29.26
C ALA A 188 -8.95 -9.48 29.46
N VAL A 189 -10.19 -8.96 29.26
CA VAL A 189 -10.51 -7.56 29.61
C VAL A 189 -10.30 -7.31 31.11
N ALA A 190 -10.78 -8.21 31.96
CA ALA A 190 -10.57 -8.10 33.40
C ALA A 190 -9.08 -8.13 33.79
N ALA A 191 -8.28 -8.96 33.13
CA ALA A 191 -6.83 -9.03 33.33
C ALA A 191 -6.11 -7.71 32.96
N TYR A 192 -6.55 -7.02 31.89
CA TYR A 192 -6.07 -5.68 31.55
C TYR A 192 -6.44 -4.66 32.64
N VAL A 193 -7.70 -4.63 33.05
CA VAL A 193 -8.18 -3.70 34.08
C VAL A 193 -7.53 -3.95 35.44
N GLY A 194 -7.28 -5.21 35.78
CA GLY A 194 -6.57 -5.62 36.99
C GLY A 194 -5.05 -5.40 36.97
N GLY A 195 -4.48 -4.99 35.83
CA GLY A 195 -3.05 -4.73 35.68
C GLY A 195 -2.20 -5.98 35.47
N GLU A 196 -2.81 -7.16 35.24
CA GLU A 196 -2.10 -8.40 34.90
C GLU A 196 -1.52 -8.35 33.48
N PHE A 197 -2.28 -7.79 32.53
CA PHE A 197 -1.81 -7.57 31.18
C PHE A 197 -1.48 -6.09 30.96
N PRO A 198 -0.27 -5.76 30.49
CA PRO A 198 0.05 -4.40 30.08
C PRO A 198 -0.68 -4.04 28.77
N PRO A 199 -1.24 -2.82 28.65
CA PRO A 199 -1.81 -2.36 27.39
C PRO A 199 -0.71 -2.21 26.34
N ASN A 200 -1.05 -2.48 25.08
CA ASN A 200 -0.16 -2.18 23.98
C ASN A 200 -0.22 -0.67 23.68
N GLY A 201 0.93 -0.04 23.53
CA GLY A 201 1.00 1.40 23.25
C GLY A 201 0.39 1.81 21.91
N GLY A 202 0.37 0.93 20.91
CA GLY A 202 -0.12 1.27 19.58
C GLY A 202 0.50 2.57 19.07
N SER A 203 -0.34 3.55 18.70
CA SER A 203 0.09 4.90 18.34
C SER A 203 0.60 5.74 19.51
N HIS A 204 0.49 5.25 20.71
CA HIS A 204 0.95 5.85 21.96
C HIS A 204 2.18 5.15 22.54
N ALA A 205 3.03 4.63 21.67
CA ALA A 205 4.29 3.99 22.08
C ALA A 205 5.12 4.92 22.98
N GLY A 206 5.57 4.40 24.13
CA GLY A 206 6.29 5.19 25.12
C GLY A 206 5.39 6.04 26.03
N ARG A 207 4.07 5.81 26.02
CA ARG A 207 3.15 6.46 26.95
C ARG A 207 3.55 6.22 28.42
N ASP A 208 3.43 7.26 29.20
CA ASP A 208 3.54 7.21 30.67
C ASP A 208 2.28 7.84 31.28
N TRP A 209 1.16 7.11 31.20
CA TRP A 209 -0.15 7.57 31.69
C TRP A 209 -0.52 6.96 33.05
N GLY A 210 0.44 6.30 33.71
CA GLY A 210 0.23 5.57 34.94
C GLY A 210 -0.45 4.20 34.73
N PRO A 211 -1.15 3.65 35.75
CA PRO A 211 -1.90 2.41 35.62
C PRO A 211 -2.94 2.48 34.50
N PHE A 212 -3.19 1.34 33.86
CA PHE A 212 -4.15 1.26 32.77
C PHE A 212 -5.56 1.67 33.22
N ASP A 213 -6.18 2.58 32.49
CA ASP A 213 -7.55 3.06 32.71
C ASP A 213 -8.37 2.81 31.44
N ILE A 214 -9.18 1.75 31.45
CA ILE A 214 -10.00 1.36 30.29
C ILE A 214 -10.94 2.47 29.83
N GLN A 215 -11.43 3.31 30.77
CA GLN A 215 -12.31 4.42 30.41
C GLN A 215 -11.56 5.45 29.58
N LYS A 216 -10.42 5.93 30.04
CA LYS A 216 -9.63 6.99 29.38
C LYS A 216 -8.93 6.51 28.12
N GLU A 217 -8.39 5.27 28.15
CA GLU A 217 -7.48 4.80 27.12
C GLU A 217 -8.17 4.05 25.98
N VAL A 218 -9.42 3.60 26.19
CA VAL A 218 -10.17 2.82 25.21
C VAL A 218 -11.52 3.45 24.91
N ILE A 219 -12.35 3.70 25.94
CA ILE A 219 -13.74 4.11 25.74
C ILE A 219 -13.83 5.57 25.31
N ASP A 220 -13.19 6.48 26.03
CA ASP A 220 -13.21 7.93 25.73
C ASP A 220 -12.50 8.27 24.41
N LEU A 221 -11.63 7.36 23.92
CA LEU A 221 -10.96 7.50 22.64
C LEU A 221 -11.68 6.79 21.49
N CYS A 222 -12.85 6.20 21.75
CA CYS A 222 -13.67 5.61 20.69
C CYS A 222 -14.31 6.74 19.85
N PRO A 223 -14.01 6.86 18.54
CA PRO A 223 -14.45 8.00 17.73
C PRO A 223 -15.96 8.07 17.55
N THR A 224 -16.68 6.98 17.78
CA THR A 224 -18.15 6.91 17.67
C THR A 224 -18.85 6.64 19.00
N GLU A 225 -18.09 6.65 20.10
CA GLU A 225 -18.63 6.42 21.46
C GLU A 225 -19.45 5.14 21.59
N CYS A 226 -19.17 4.12 20.74
CA CYS A 226 -19.96 2.89 20.66
C CYS A 226 -19.64 1.88 21.78
N MET A 227 -18.76 2.22 22.72
CA MET A 227 -18.27 1.31 23.75
C MET A 227 -18.80 1.68 25.14
N ARG A 228 -18.98 0.67 25.99
CA ARG A 228 -19.37 0.82 27.40
C ARG A 228 -18.66 -0.23 28.24
N TYR A 229 -18.16 0.18 29.41
CA TYR A 229 -17.65 -0.73 30.43
C TYR A 229 -18.50 -0.60 31.67
N LYS A 230 -19.23 -1.66 32.02
CA LYS A 230 -20.16 -1.66 33.15
C LYS A 230 -20.19 -3.04 33.80
N ASP A 231 -20.23 -3.05 35.12
CA ASP A 231 -20.34 -4.29 35.94
C ASP A 231 -19.22 -5.31 35.59
N GLY A 232 -17.99 -4.79 35.31
CA GLY A 232 -16.83 -5.61 34.94
C GLY A 232 -16.85 -6.18 33.51
N LYS A 233 -17.78 -5.73 32.66
CA LYS A 233 -17.93 -6.21 31.29
C LYS A 233 -17.79 -5.07 30.27
N LEU A 234 -17.07 -5.35 29.20
CA LEU A 234 -16.97 -4.48 28.05
C LEU A 234 -18.06 -4.84 27.03
N GLY A 235 -18.79 -3.86 26.55
CA GLY A 235 -19.76 -3.98 25.48
C GLY A 235 -19.47 -3.03 24.34
N ILE A 236 -19.74 -3.44 23.11
CA ILE A 236 -19.56 -2.65 21.89
C ILE A 236 -20.86 -2.67 21.09
N ASN A 237 -21.36 -1.50 20.72
CA ASN A 237 -22.51 -1.38 19.81
C ASN A 237 -21.99 -1.46 18.36
N THR A 238 -22.02 -2.64 17.78
CA THR A 238 -21.46 -2.93 16.43
C THR A 238 -22.01 -2.05 15.31
N PRO A 239 -23.31 -1.74 15.22
CA PRO A 239 -23.85 -0.83 14.21
C PRO A 239 -23.19 0.55 14.19
N GLU A 240 -22.73 1.05 15.33
CA GLU A 240 -22.07 2.35 15.46
C GLU A 240 -20.55 2.27 15.37
N CYS A 241 -19.98 1.06 15.37
CA CYS A 241 -18.53 0.85 15.32
C CYS A 241 -17.97 1.12 13.93
N THR A 242 -17.06 2.07 13.80
CA THR A 242 -16.31 2.37 12.55
C THR A 242 -15.19 1.40 12.26
N ARG A 243 -14.94 0.43 13.12
CA ARG A 243 -13.87 -0.57 13.00
C ARG A 243 -12.46 0.03 12.90
N CYS A 244 -12.24 1.17 13.54
CA CYS A 244 -10.95 1.89 13.51
C CYS A 244 -9.78 1.13 14.17
N MET A 245 -10.06 0.02 14.85
CA MET A 245 -9.10 -0.85 15.56
C MET A 245 -8.40 -0.23 16.77
N HIS A 246 -8.71 0.98 17.21
CA HIS A 246 -8.05 1.58 18.37
C HIS A 246 -8.11 0.65 19.60
N CYS A 247 -9.29 0.20 19.98
CA CYS A 247 -9.51 -0.70 21.12
C CYS A 247 -8.76 -2.04 20.98
N ILE A 248 -8.76 -2.63 19.77
CA ILE A 248 -8.03 -3.87 19.46
C ILE A 248 -6.53 -3.66 19.61
N ASN A 249 -6.00 -2.53 19.11
CA ASN A 249 -4.59 -2.22 19.21
C ASN A 249 -4.13 -1.99 20.66
N VAL A 250 -4.99 -1.47 21.53
CA VAL A 250 -4.69 -1.27 22.95
C VAL A 250 -4.76 -2.58 23.74
N MET A 251 -5.79 -3.40 23.45
CA MET A 251 -6.05 -4.66 24.17
C MET A 251 -6.02 -5.88 23.22
N PRO A 252 -4.90 -6.16 22.55
CA PRO A 252 -4.85 -7.20 21.50
C PRO A 252 -5.06 -8.64 22.02
N ARG A 253 -4.95 -8.88 23.32
CA ARG A 253 -5.26 -10.19 23.91
C ARG A 253 -6.74 -10.36 24.24
N ALA A 254 -7.46 -9.26 24.44
CA ALA A 254 -8.88 -9.28 24.81
C ALA A 254 -9.82 -9.09 23.62
N LEU A 255 -9.38 -8.40 22.56
CA LEU A 255 -10.21 -8.03 21.44
C LEU A 255 -9.64 -8.58 20.13
N ARG A 256 -10.56 -9.10 19.27
CA ARG A 256 -10.24 -9.62 17.95
C ARG A 256 -11.22 -9.12 16.90
N ILE A 257 -10.75 -9.00 15.67
CA ILE A 257 -11.61 -8.70 14.52
C ILE A 257 -12.65 -9.80 14.32
N GLY A 258 -13.77 -9.46 13.67
CA GLY A 258 -14.84 -10.39 13.33
C GLY A 258 -14.43 -11.45 12.29
N ASP A 259 -15.39 -12.30 11.94
CA ASP A 259 -15.19 -13.40 10.99
C ASP A 259 -15.72 -13.08 9.59
N ASP A 260 -16.73 -12.22 9.47
CA ASP A 260 -17.28 -11.80 8.17
C ASP A 260 -16.40 -10.73 7.53
N ARG A 261 -15.24 -11.17 7.01
CA ARG A 261 -14.12 -10.33 6.54
C ARG A 261 -14.22 -10.02 5.06
N GLY A 262 -13.64 -8.89 4.67
CA GLY A 262 -13.52 -8.39 3.32
C GLY A 262 -12.75 -7.08 3.31
N CYS A 263 -13.01 -6.19 2.36
CA CYS A 263 -12.40 -4.87 2.34
C CYS A 263 -13.42 -3.76 2.04
N SER A 264 -13.06 -2.53 2.44
CA SER A 264 -13.64 -1.30 1.91
C SER A 264 -12.78 -0.81 0.75
N MET A 265 -13.42 -0.25 -0.28
CA MET A 265 -12.71 0.46 -1.36
C MET A 265 -12.92 1.96 -1.21
N LEU A 266 -11.84 2.73 -1.29
CA LEU A 266 -11.86 4.18 -1.16
C LEU A 266 -11.12 4.81 -2.34
N VAL A 267 -11.46 6.06 -2.68
CA VAL A 267 -10.84 6.76 -3.81
C VAL A 267 -10.33 8.16 -3.42
N GLY A 268 -9.32 8.66 -4.14
CA GLY A 268 -8.96 10.06 -4.20
C GLY A 268 -8.04 10.59 -3.11
N ALA A 269 -7.14 9.78 -2.55
CA ALA A 269 -6.13 10.28 -1.63
C ALA A 269 -5.15 11.24 -2.28
N LYS A 270 -4.80 12.32 -1.59
CA LYS A 270 -3.85 13.33 -2.02
C LYS A 270 -2.83 13.63 -0.94
N ALA A 271 -1.56 13.42 -1.23
CA ALA A 271 -0.49 13.86 -0.34
C ALA A 271 -0.38 15.39 -0.32
N PRO A 272 0.04 16.02 0.81
CA PRO A 272 0.15 17.47 0.93
C PRO A 272 1.33 18.00 0.11
N ILE A 273 1.06 18.58 -1.05
CA ILE A 273 2.09 19.24 -1.86
C ILE A 273 1.82 20.75 -1.93
N LEU A 274 0.65 21.15 -2.41
CA LEU A 274 0.28 22.57 -2.58
C LEU A 274 -0.96 22.97 -1.78
N ASP A 275 -1.99 22.12 -1.77
CA ASP A 275 -3.30 22.44 -1.19
C ASP A 275 -3.64 21.61 0.07
N GLY A 276 -2.62 21.04 0.71
CA GLY A 276 -2.80 20.17 1.86
C GLY A 276 -3.09 18.71 1.52
N ALA A 277 -3.17 17.87 2.55
CA ALA A 277 -3.49 16.45 2.44
C ALA A 277 -4.99 16.22 2.33
N GLN A 278 -5.36 15.20 1.55
CA GLN A 278 -6.73 14.71 1.47
C GLN A 278 -6.71 13.20 1.65
N MET A 279 -7.51 12.70 2.59
CA MET A 279 -7.72 11.26 2.76
C MET A 279 -8.68 10.75 1.69
N SER A 280 -8.59 9.47 1.38
CA SER A 280 -9.52 8.82 0.45
C SER A 280 -10.97 8.90 0.95
N THR A 281 -11.90 9.02 0.01
CA THR A 281 -13.33 8.97 0.26
C THR A 281 -13.85 7.55 0.07
N LEU A 282 -14.77 7.12 0.92
CA LEU A 282 -15.39 5.78 0.84
C LEU A 282 -16.20 5.65 -0.45
N LEU A 283 -15.87 4.65 -1.26
CA LEU A 283 -16.58 4.30 -2.50
C LEU A 283 -17.48 3.08 -2.29
N VAL A 284 -16.90 1.98 -1.81
CA VAL A 284 -17.61 0.74 -1.49
C VAL A 284 -17.37 0.40 -0.02
N PRO A 285 -18.42 0.40 0.83
CA PRO A 285 -18.24 0.20 2.27
C PRO A 285 -17.75 -1.20 2.63
N PHE A 286 -18.14 -2.20 1.86
CA PHE A 286 -17.70 -3.58 2.05
C PHE A 286 -17.86 -4.40 0.77
N ILE A 287 -16.83 -5.16 0.44
CA ILE A 287 -16.83 -6.14 -0.64
C ILE A 287 -16.03 -7.38 -0.20
N LYS A 288 -16.47 -8.56 -0.61
CA LYS A 288 -15.71 -9.80 -0.40
C LYS A 288 -14.47 -9.80 -1.30
N VAL A 289 -13.39 -10.36 -0.78
CA VAL A 289 -12.14 -10.49 -1.54
C VAL A 289 -11.96 -11.96 -1.85
N GLU A 290 -12.54 -12.40 -2.95
CA GLU A 290 -12.60 -13.80 -3.37
C GLU A 290 -12.24 -13.90 -4.86
N GLU A 291 -11.41 -14.88 -5.24
CA GLU A 291 -11.11 -15.12 -6.63
C GLU A 291 -12.38 -15.49 -7.43
N PRO A 292 -12.52 -15.02 -8.66
CA PRO A 292 -11.53 -14.32 -9.50
C PRO A 292 -11.54 -12.78 -9.37
N TYR A 293 -12.10 -12.21 -8.31
CA TYR A 293 -12.15 -10.77 -7.99
C TYR A 293 -12.99 -9.92 -8.95
N ASP A 294 -13.98 -10.48 -9.61
CA ASP A 294 -14.74 -9.83 -10.67
C ASP A 294 -15.46 -8.55 -10.19
N GLU A 295 -16.10 -8.59 -9.02
CA GLU A 295 -16.75 -7.41 -8.45
C GLU A 295 -15.75 -6.27 -8.18
N ILE A 296 -14.55 -6.61 -7.72
CA ILE A 296 -13.47 -5.63 -7.48
C ILE A 296 -12.99 -5.04 -8.80
N LYS A 297 -12.79 -5.87 -9.83
CA LYS A 297 -12.38 -5.45 -11.17
C LYS A 297 -13.41 -4.53 -11.82
N GLU A 298 -14.70 -4.83 -11.68
CA GLU A 298 -15.79 -3.98 -12.18
C GLU A 298 -15.74 -2.56 -11.58
N VAL A 299 -15.49 -2.45 -10.26
CA VAL A 299 -15.32 -1.15 -9.59
C VAL A 299 -14.08 -0.42 -10.09
N ILE A 300 -12.97 -1.14 -10.29
CA ILE A 300 -11.72 -0.57 -10.82
C ILE A 300 -11.92 -0.04 -12.24
N GLU A 301 -12.52 -0.83 -13.12
CA GLU A 301 -12.77 -0.47 -14.53
C GLU A 301 -13.70 0.74 -14.63
N THR A 302 -14.80 0.75 -13.89
CA THR A 302 -15.70 1.89 -13.83
C THR A 302 -14.99 3.16 -13.37
N SER A 303 -14.19 3.05 -12.32
CA SER A 303 -13.41 4.18 -11.78
C SER A 303 -12.30 4.62 -12.74
N GLY A 304 -11.65 3.68 -13.41
CA GLY A 304 -10.60 3.93 -14.40
C GLY A 304 -11.15 4.63 -15.65
N ASN A 305 -12.27 4.17 -16.16
CA ASN A 305 -12.95 4.78 -17.31
C ASN A 305 -13.37 6.23 -17.00
N TRP A 306 -14.00 6.43 -15.84
CA TRP A 306 -14.32 7.78 -15.38
C TRP A 306 -13.08 8.67 -15.27
N TRP A 307 -11.98 8.12 -14.72
CA TRP A 307 -10.72 8.86 -14.60
C TRP A 307 -10.11 9.23 -15.95
N MET A 308 -10.22 8.35 -16.95
CA MET A 308 -9.73 8.63 -18.30
C MET A 308 -10.54 9.73 -19.00
N GLU A 309 -11.85 9.78 -18.77
CA GLU A 309 -12.76 10.75 -19.38
C GLU A 309 -12.73 12.11 -18.69
N GLU A 310 -12.73 12.15 -17.35
CA GLU A 310 -12.90 13.36 -16.54
C GLU A 310 -11.61 13.82 -15.86
N GLY A 311 -10.57 13.01 -15.86
CA GLY A 311 -9.28 13.32 -15.22
C GLY A 311 -8.56 14.49 -15.91
N ARG A 312 -8.04 15.46 -15.15
CA ARG A 312 -7.34 16.65 -15.62
C ARG A 312 -5.89 16.73 -15.15
#